data_4e3fa49aca7f613cfe99d25447a8b197
#
_entry.id   4e3fa49aca7f613cfe99d25447a8b197
#
_cell.length_a   1.000
_cell.length_b   1.000
_cell.length_c   1.000
_cell.angle_alpha   90.00
_cell.angle_beta   90.00
_cell.angle_gamma   90.00
#
_symmetry.space_group_name_H-M   'P 1'
#
loop_
_entity.id
_entity.type
_entity.pdbx_description
1 polymer ?
#
loop_
_entity_poly.entity_id
_entity_poly.type
_entity_poly.pdbx_seq_one_letter_code
_entity_poly.pdbx_strand_id
1 'polypeptide(L)'
;MEENTFINVSKDMMSFIEKSPTAFQVTANFMDLLDDAGFVRLNERDRWHLIPGGKYYVTRNDSSIIAFRMPAADGFINYQIAAAHSDSPSFKVKENPELTPDKNYVLLNVEKYGGMLMAPWFDRPLSVAGRAIVREGAVLKPVLVNVDRDLCIIPNLAIHMNREANTGLNYNAQKDMIPLIGETESKGLFDSIIADAAQTDKESVISSDLFLYNRQAGTIWGADNEFISAPRLDDVMCAYSCMNALIDSDESNQESVAVCAVFDNEEVGSSTKQGADSTFLSDVLMRIAACAGKDNEDYIRACAGSFMLSADNAHAVHPNYQEKADPTNRPHMNKGIVIKYNANQKYTTDAVSAAIFKEICTRAGVPTQEFANRSDIPGGSTLGNIANCHVSMNTVDIGLAQLAMHSPYETAGIMDTEYMIKAVKEFFETAIVTNSNGTFTLE
;
A
#
# COMPACT_ATOMS: atom_id res chain seq x y z
N MET A 1 17.03 -16.69 18.64
CA MET A 1 15.80 -17.10 17.90
C MET A 1 15.01 -15.90 17.40
N GLU A 2 14.75 -14.89 18.21
CA GLU A 2 13.99 -13.68 17.77
C GLU A 2 14.68 -12.89 16.64
N GLU A 3 15.98 -12.67 16.70
CA GLU A 3 16.73 -11.93 15.68
C GLU A 3 16.62 -12.56 14.28
N ASN A 4 16.63 -13.90 14.19
CA ASN A 4 16.42 -14.60 12.92
C ASN A 4 14.99 -14.41 12.38
N THR A 5 13.99 -14.21 13.22
CA THR A 5 12.61 -13.98 12.82
C THR A 5 12.48 -12.63 12.11
N PHE A 6 12.99 -11.53 12.70
CA PHE A 6 12.96 -10.20 12.07
C PHE A 6 13.63 -10.18 10.69
N ILE A 7 14.80 -10.81 10.58
CA ILE A 7 15.53 -10.92 9.32
C ILE A 7 14.72 -11.70 8.27
N ASN A 8 14.11 -12.82 8.65
CA ASN A 8 13.35 -13.65 7.71
C ASN A 8 12.08 -12.94 7.23
N VAL A 9 11.30 -12.37 8.16
CA VAL A 9 10.09 -11.61 7.81
C VAL A 9 10.41 -10.42 6.90
N SER A 10 11.50 -9.69 7.17
CA SER A 10 11.93 -8.59 6.30
C SER A 10 12.38 -9.08 4.92
N LYS A 11 13.02 -10.25 4.81
CA LYS A 11 13.38 -10.87 3.52
C LYS A 11 12.14 -11.29 2.73
N ASP A 12 11.17 -11.89 3.39
CA ASP A 12 9.91 -12.33 2.76
C ASP A 12 9.12 -11.12 2.26
N MET A 13 9.02 -10.06 3.07
CA MET A 13 8.41 -8.78 2.67
C MET A 13 9.14 -8.14 1.48
N MET A 14 10.48 -8.06 1.49
CA MET A 14 11.23 -7.53 0.35
C MET A 14 11.07 -8.40 -0.90
N SER A 15 11.00 -9.73 -0.76
CA SER A 15 10.72 -10.64 -1.88
C SER A 15 9.32 -10.42 -2.46
N PHE A 16 8.33 -10.14 -1.61
CA PHE A 16 6.98 -9.74 -2.06
C PHE A 16 7.02 -8.42 -2.84
N ILE A 17 7.74 -7.41 -2.34
CA ILE A 17 7.93 -6.11 -3.01
C ILE A 17 8.60 -6.28 -4.38
N GLU A 18 9.62 -7.12 -4.50
CA GLU A 18 10.29 -7.39 -5.78
C GLU A 18 9.34 -7.93 -6.86
N LYS A 19 8.42 -8.81 -6.47
CA LYS A 19 7.39 -9.37 -7.36
C LYS A 19 6.23 -8.40 -7.62
N SER A 20 6.17 -7.29 -6.90
CA SER A 20 5.03 -6.36 -6.86
C SER A 20 5.40 -4.96 -7.36
N PRO A 21 5.81 -4.79 -8.63
CA PRO A 21 6.27 -3.50 -9.15
C PRO A 21 5.18 -2.42 -9.25
N THR A 22 3.91 -2.77 -9.28
CA THR A 22 2.75 -1.85 -9.30
C THR A 22 1.59 -2.38 -8.47
N ALA A 23 0.57 -1.57 -8.22
CA ALA A 23 -0.65 -1.96 -7.51
C ALA A 23 -1.32 -3.21 -8.11
N PHE A 24 -1.22 -3.41 -9.42
CA PHE A 24 -1.78 -4.59 -10.10
C PHE A 24 -1.06 -5.88 -9.69
N GLN A 25 0.29 -5.86 -9.64
CA GLN A 25 1.06 -7.02 -9.19
C GLN A 25 0.97 -7.20 -7.68
N VAL A 26 0.87 -6.13 -6.87
CA VAL A 26 0.57 -6.22 -5.43
C VAL A 26 -0.72 -7.01 -5.21
N THR A 27 -1.80 -6.62 -5.89
CA THR A 27 -3.10 -7.29 -5.78
C THR A 27 -3.03 -8.74 -6.25
N ALA A 28 -2.37 -9.03 -7.36
CA ALA A 28 -2.23 -10.39 -7.87
C ALA A 28 -1.44 -11.28 -6.91
N ASN A 29 -0.33 -10.79 -6.35
CA ASN A 29 0.46 -11.55 -5.38
C ASN A 29 -0.30 -11.76 -4.05
N PHE A 30 -1.15 -10.82 -3.63
CA PHE A 30 -2.06 -11.06 -2.50
C PHE A 30 -3.11 -12.13 -2.81
N MET A 31 -3.64 -12.17 -4.05
CA MET A 31 -4.56 -13.23 -4.45
C MET A 31 -3.90 -14.60 -4.32
N ASP A 32 -2.66 -14.74 -4.80
CA ASP A 32 -1.91 -16.01 -4.69
C ASP A 32 -1.70 -16.41 -3.21
N LEU A 33 -1.30 -15.46 -2.34
CA LEU A 33 -1.15 -15.74 -0.89
C LEU A 33 -2.47 -16.15 -0.24
N LEU A 34 -3.57 -15.52 -0.61
CA LEU A 34 -4.90 -15.81 -0.07
C LEU A 34 -5.42 -17.16 -0.57
N ASP A 35 -5.22 -17.48 -1.84
CA ASP A 35 -5.58 -18.77 -2.43
C ASP A 35 -4.81 -19.91 -1.73
N ASP A 36 -3.50 -19.74 -1.50
CA ASP A 36 -2.65 -20.69 -0.75
C ASP A 36 -3.11 -20.85 0.72
N ALA A 37 -3.65 -19.77 1.33
CA ALA A 37 -4.21 -19.78 2.69
C ALA A 37 -5.67 -20.28 2.76
N GLY A 38 -6.26 -20.71 1.63
CA GLY A 38 -7.59 -21.29 1.54
C GLY A 38 -8.73 -20.26 1.57
N PHE A 39 -8.46 -19.00 1.23
CA PHE A 39 -9.51 -18.01 0.99
C PHE A 39 -10.20 -18.25 -0.34
N VAL A 40 -11.50 -18.00 -0.40
CA VAL A 40 -12.32 -18.19 -1.60
C VAL A 40 -12.52 -16.84 -2.29
N ARG A 41 -12.14 -16.76 -3.57
CA ARG A 41 -12.37 -15.54 -4.37
C ARG A 41 -13.87 -15.34 -4.63
N LEU A 42 -14.35 -14.14 -4.35
CA LEU A 42 -15.70 -13.67 -4.66
C LEU A 42 -15.68 -12.73 -5.85
N ASN A 43 -16.77 -12.69 -6.62
CA ASN A 43 -16.96 -11.72 -7.68
C ASN A 43 -18.00 -10.68 -7.24
N GLU A 44 -17.75 -9.41 -7.48
CA GLU A 44 -18.69 -8.33 -7.14
C GLU A 44 -20.03 -8.43 -7.87
N ARG A 45 -20.09 -9.05 -9.05
CA ARG A 45 -21.33 -9.23 -9.85
C ARG A 45 -22.18 -10.41 -9.42
N ASP A 46 -21.59 -11.34 -8.65
CA ASP A 46 -22.31 -12.55 -8.23
C ASP A 46 -23.04 -12.34 -6.90
N ARG A 47 -24.05 -13.16 -6.64
CA ARG A 47 -24.63 -13.27 -5.30
C ARG A 47 -23.67 -14.04 -4.42
N TRP A 48 -23.31 -13.48 -3.28
CA TRP A 48 -22.43 -14.16 -2.32
C TRP A 48 -23.18 -15.15 -1.44
N HIS A 49 -22.50 -16.22 -1.07
CA HIS A 49 -22.93 -17.20 -0.09
C HIS A 49 -21.79 -17.40 0.89
N LEU A 50 -21.92 -16.80 2.07
CA LEU A 50 -20.91 -16.85 3.12
C LEU A 50 -21.34 -17.84 4.19
N ILE A 51 -20.39 -18.60 4.71
CA ILE A 51 -20.61 -19.55 5.79
C ILE A 51 -19.84 -19.12 7.05
N PRO A 52 -20.29 -19.50 8.27
CA PRO A 52 -19.51 -19.32 9.49
C PRO A 52 -18.10 -19.92 9.35
N GLY A 53 -17.07 -19.24 9.85
CA GLY A 53 -15.66 -19.63 9.72
C GLY A 53 -15.08 -19.49 8.30
N GLY A 54 -15.88 -19.08 7.31
CA GLY A 54 -15.45 -18.95 5.92
C GLY A 54 -14.47 -17.80 5.72
N LYS A 55 -13.50 -18.02 4.81
CA LYS A 55 -12.46 -17.06 4.42
C LYS A 55 -12.67 -16.64 2.97
N TYR A 56 -12.70 -15.34 2.70
CA TYR A 56 -13.07 -14.83 1.38
C TYR A 56 -12.25 -13.60 1.01
N TYR A 57 -12.12 -13.34 -0.29
CA TYR A 57 -11.60 -12.07 -0.78
C TYR A 57 -12.31 -11.62 -2.07
N VAL A 58 -12.27 -10.33 -2.34
CA VAL A 58 -12.81 -9.69 -3.54
C VAL A 58 -11.87 -8.60 -4.01
N THR A 59 -11.75 -8.44 -5.34
CA THR A 59 -10.91 -7.39 -5.96
C THR A 59 -11.76 -6.37 -6.69
N ARG A 60 -11.30 -5.13 -6.74
CA ARG A 60 -11.87 -4.08 -7.59
C ARG A 60 -10.78 -3.47 -8.46
N ASN A 61 -11.01 -3.37 -9.76
CA ASN A 61 -10.05 -2.89 -10.75
C ASN A 61 -8.75 -3.71 -10.90
N ASP A 62 -8.67 -4.90 -10.28
CA ASP A 62 -7.45 -5.72 -10.15
C ASP A 62 -6.25 -4.97 -9.52
N SER A 63 -6.51 -3.88 -8.78
CA SER A 63 -5.50 -3.07 -8.10
C SER A 63 -5.85 -2.79 -6.62
N SER A 64 -7.06 -3.14 -6.18
CA SER A 64 -7.48 -3.11 -4.78
C SER A 64 -8.10 -4.44 -4.38
N ILE A 65 -7.93 -4.84 -3.13
CA ILE A 65 -8.39 -6.11 -2.59
C ILE A 65 -8.92 -5.95 -1.19
N ILE A 66 -10.04 -6.62 -0.89
CA ILE A 66 -10.56 -6.77 0.46
C ILE A 66 -10.67 -8.26 0.76
N ALA A 67 -9.94 -8.72 1.77
CA ALA A 67 -10.01 -10.08 2.30
C ALA A 67 -10.68 -10.07 3.66
N PHE A 68 -11.46 -11.10 3.98
CA PHE A 68 -12.13 -11.18 5.27
C PHE A 68 -12.38 -12.62 5.72
N ARG A 69 -12.47 -12.79 7.04
CA ARG A 69 -12.84 -14.04 7.69
C ARG A 69 -14.09 -13.83 8.53
N MET A 70 -15.09 -14.70 8.28
CA MET A 70 -16.29 -14.77 9.10
C MET A 70 -15.98 -15.46 10.44
N PRO A 71 -16.55 -15.02 11.58
CA PRO A 71 -16.45 -15.80 12.81
C PRO A 71 -17.11 -17.18 12.64
N ALA A 72 -16.64 -18.18 13.40
CA ALA A 72 -17.22 -19.53 13.37
C ALA A 72 -18.57 -19.60 14.09
N ALA A 73 -18.83 -18.71 15.04
CA ALA A 73 -20.15 -18.56 15.67
C ALA A 73 -21.19 -17.98 14.71
N ASP A 74 -22.45 -18.33 14.93
CA ASP A 74 -23.56 -17.73 14.19
C ASP A 74 -23.73 -16.24 14.58
N GLY A 75 -23.53 -15.37 13.59
CA GLY A 75 -23.64 -13.94 13.75
C GLY A 75 -22.31 -13.25 14.14
N PHE A 76 -22.33 -11.94 14.08
CA PHE A 76 -21.24 -11.05 14.52
C PHE A 76 -21.83 -9.72 14.99
N ILE A 77 -21.09 -8.95 15.79
CA ILE A 77 -21.55 -7.66 16.31
C ILE A 77 -20.88 -6.46 15.62
N ASN A 78 -19.68 -6.64 15.05
CA ASN A 78 -18.91 -5.57 14.42
C ASN A 78 -17.90 -6.09 13.39
N TYR A 79 -17.14 -5.17 12.80
CA TYR A 79 -16.01 -5.44 11.92
C TYR A 79 -14.72 -4.93 12.58
N GLN A 80 -13.66 -5.70 12.48
CA GLN A 80 -12.31 -5.26 12.80
C GLN A 80 -11.49 -5.18 11.50
N ILE A 81 -11.10 -3.98 11.14
CA ILE A 81 -10.56 -3.67 9.81
C ILE A 81 -9.12 -3.20 9.94
N ALA A 82 -8.20 -3.81 9.20
CA ALA A 82 -6.88 -3.27 8.93
C ALA A 82 -6.84 -2.80 7.47
N ALA A 83 -6.57 -1.52 7.25
CA ALA A 83 -6.57 -0.92 5.93
C ALA A 83 -5.22 -0.32 5.59
N ALA A 84 -4.75 -0.52 4.34
CA ALA A 84 -3.48 -0.03 3.79
C ALA A 84 -3.65 0.28 2.30
N HIS A 85 -2.58 0.68 1.58
CA HIS A 85 -2.66 0.89 0.14
C HIS A 85 -1.61 0.11 -0.66
N SER A 86 -1.89 -0.07 -1.96
CA SER A 86 -1.10 -0.90 -2.88
C SER A 86 -0.23 -0.11 -3.83
N ASP A 87 -0.55 1.16 -4.04
CA ASP A 87 0.14 2.06 -4.95
C ASP A 87 1.33 2.75 -4.26
N SER A 88 2.21 3.34 -5.05
CA SER A 88 3.38 4.10 -4.60
C SER A 88 3.73 5.16 -5.65
N PRO A 89 4.36 6.28 -5.28
CA PRO A 89 4.73 7.31 -6.23
C PRO A 89 5.64 6.80 -7.33
N SER A 90 5.29 7.14 -8.58
CA SER A 90 5.99 6.65 -9.77
C SER A 90 5.79 7.58 -10.97
N PHE A 91 6.24 7.15 -12.14
CA PHE A 91 5.93 7.76 -13.42
C PHE A 91 5.01 6.87 -14.23
N LYS A 92 3.82 7.38 -14.60
CA LYS A 92 2.89 6.69 -15.51
C LYS A 92 3.29 6.96 -16.95
N VAL A 93 3.32 5.92 -17.76
CA VAL A 93 3.52 6.02 -19.22
C VAL A 93 2.26 6.56 -19.86
N LYS A 94 2.41 7.56 -20.74
CA LYS A 94 1.27 8.17 -21.46
C LYS A 94 0.86 7.33 -22.67
N GLU A 95 -0.37 7.52 -23.14
CA GLU A 95 -0.97 6.76 -24.26
C GLU A 95 -0.15 6.78 -25.57
N ASN A 96 0.51 7.91 -25.88
CA ASN A 96 1.47 8.00 -26.97
C ASN A 96 2.88 8.00 -26.37
N PRO A 97 3.49 6.82 -26.18
CA PRO A 97 4.60 6.66 -25.24
C PRO A 97 5.95 7.11 -25.80
N GLU A 98 6.13 7.17 -27.10
CA GLU A 98 7.47 7.46 -27.67
C GLU A 98 7.61 8.94 -28.09
N LEU A 99 8.75 9.52 -27.69
CA LEU A 99 9.19 10.85 -28.11
C LEU A 99 10.52 10.71 -28.87
N THR A 100 10.64 11.41 -29.98
CA THR A 100 11.87 11.51 -30.79
C THR A 100 12.28 12.98 -30.92
N PRO A 101 12.92 13.56 -29.90
CA PRO A 101 13.24 14.99 -29.88
C PRO A 101 14.29 15.39 -30.90
N ASP A 102 15.11 14.43 -31.31
CA ASP A 102 16.09 14.57 -32.39
C ASP A 102 16.14 13.31 -33.25
N LYS A 103 17.15 13.18 -34.10
CA LYS A 103 17.29 12.03 -35.01
C LYS A 103 18.05 10.84 -34.42
N ASN A 104 18.46 10.90 -33.15
CA ASN A 104 19.37 9.92 -32.58
C ASN A 104 18.77 9.10 -31.44
N TYR A 105 17.75 9.65 -30.72
CA TYR A 105 17.24 9.03 -29.51
C TYR A 105 15.73 8.87 -29.52
N VAL A 106 15.28 7.80 -28.85
CA VAL A 106 13.89 7.57 -28.48
C VAL A 106 13.75 7.68 -26.98
N LEU A 107 12.83 8.54 -26.53
CA LEU A 107 12.50 8.77 -25.14
C LEU A 107 11.09 8.23 -24.83
N LEU A 108 10.83 7.93 -23.56
CA LEU A 108 9.52 7.49 -23.09
C LEU A 108 8.74 8.67 -22.49
N ASN A 109 7.56 8.97 -23.03
CA ASN A 109 6.69 10.03 -22.55
C ASN A 109 5.97 9.59 -21.28
N VAL A 110 6.26 10.24 -20.18
CA VAL A 110 5.71 9.89 -18.86
C VAL A 110 5.15 11.11 -18.14
N GLU A 111 4.33 10.87 -17.12
CA GLU A 111 3.86 11.88 -16.17
C GLU A 111 3.98 11.39 -14.73
N LYS A 112 4.09 12.32 -13.79
CA LYS A 112 4.15 11.98 -12.37
C LYS A 112 2.84 11.34 -11.89
N TYR A 113 2.99 10.29 -11.14
CA TYR A 113 1.94 9.68 -10.32
C TYR A 113 2.31 9.87 -8.85
N GLY A 114 1.51 10.64 -8.12
CA GLY A 114 1.75 10.97 -6.71
C GLY A 114 2.83 12.04 -6.45
N GLY A 115 3.06 12.28 -5.18
CA GLY A 115 4.05 13.24 -4.67
C GLY A 115 5.40 12.58 -4.44
N MET A 116 6.36 12.69 -5.38
CA MET A 116 7.63 11.97 -5.32
C MET A 116 8.85 12.85 -5.08
N LEU A 117 9.90 12.26 -4.55
CA LEU A 117 11.27 12.79 -4.65
C LEU A 117 11.84 12.48 -6.04
N MET A 118 11.99 13.49 -6.91
CA MET A 118 12.45 13.27 -8.29
C MET A 118 13.94 12.96 -8.41
N ALA A 119 14.78 13.58 -7.60
CA ALA A 119 16.23 13.41 -7.68
C ALA A 119 16.71 11.94 -7.61
N PRO A 120 16.18 11.08 -6.76
CA PRO A 120 16.65 9.68 -6.68
C PRO A 120 16.28 8.81 -7.89
N TRP A 121 15.46 9.30 -8.83
CA TRP A 121 15.11 8.56 -10.06
C TRP A 121 16.19 8.61 -11.14
N PHE A 122 17.13 9.56 -11.05
CA PHE A 122 18.20 9.68 -12.02
C PHE A 122 19.23 8.55 -11.93
N ASP A 123 19.87 8.29 -13.09
CA ASP A 123 21.08 7.47 -13.27
C ASP A 123 20.99 6.03 -12.74
N ARG A 124 19.80 5.47 -12.71
CA ARG A 124 19.57 4.08 -12.29
C ARG A 124 18.77 3.28 -13.31
N PRO A 125 18.98 1.97 -13.39
CA PRO A 125 18.19 1.11 -14.25
C PRO A 125 16.72 1.13 -13.83
N LEU A 126 15.83 1.38 -14.79
CA LEU A 126 14.38 1.38 -14.62
C LEU A 126 13.75 0.38 -15.60
N SER A 127 12.57 -0.09 -15.25
CA SER A 127 11.73 -0.88 -16.13
C SER A 127 10.28 -0.41 -16.08
N VAL A 128 9.41 -1.13 -16.80
CA VAL A 128 7.99 -0.84 -16.94
C VAL A 128 7.18 -2.06 -16.55
N ALA A 129 6.16 -1.84 -15.72
CA ALA A 129 5.17 -2.85 -15.35
C ALA A 129 3.77 -2.22 -15.22
N GLY A 130 2.75 -3.07 -15.10
CA GLY A 130 1.36 -2.66 -14.97
C GLY A 130 0.43 -3.70 -15.55
N ARG A 131 -0.57 -3.25 -16.31
CA ARG A 131 -1.46 -4.14 -17.08
C ARG A 131 -1.67 -3.65 -18.49
N ALA A 132 -1.97 -4.57 -19.41
CA ALA A 132 -2.49 -4.30 -20.74
C ALA A 132 -3.90 -4.88 -20.87
N ILE A 133 -4.71 -4.26 -21.72
CA ILE A 133 -5.99 -4.82 -22.17
C ILE A 133 -5.79 -5.43 -23.51
N VAL A 134 -5.88 -6.75 -23.58
CA VAL A 134 -5.65 -7.56 -24.78
C VAL A 134 -6.98 -8.01 -25.37
N ARG A 135 -7.09 -7.93 -26.70
CA ARG A 135 -8.25 -8.40 -27.45
C ARG A 135 -8.04 -9.82 -27.96
N GLU A 136 -8.90 -10.74 -27.52
CA GLU A 136 -9.00 -12.12 -27.99
C GLU A 136 -10.37 -12.31 -28.68
N GLY A 137 -10.44 -12.11 -29.99
CA GLY A 137 -11.71 -12.11 -30.73
C GLY A 137 -12.63 -10.97 -30.29
N ALA A 138 -13.78 -11.29 -29.67
CA ALA A 138 -14.73 -10.33 -29.10
C ALA A 138 -14.49 -10.03 -27.60
N VAL A 139 -13.52 -10.67 -27.00
CA VAL A 139 -13.23 -10.54 -25.55
C VAL A 139 -12.10 -9.53 -25.34
N LEU A 140 -12.28 -8.63 -24.38
CA LEU A 140 -11.22 -7.77 -23.85
C LEU A 140 -10.79 -8.30 -22.49
N LYS A 141 -9.52 -8.64 -22.36
CA LYS A 141 -8.95 -9.30 -21.18
C LYS A 141 -7.83 -8.46 -20.58
N PRO A 142 -7.86 -8.16 -19.27
CA PRO A 142 -6.71 -7.60 -18.59
C PRO A 142 -5.61 -8.65 -18.46
N VAL A 143 -4.38 -8.27 -18.74
CA VAL A 143 -3.18 -9.10 -18.62
C VAL A 143 -2.12 -8.30 -17.90
N LEU A 144 -1.49 -8.89 -16.89
CA LEU A 144 -0.36 -8.27 -16.20
C LEU A 144 0.84 -8.16 -17.13
N VAL A 145 1.51 -7.03 -17.05
CA VAL A 145 2.72 -6.73 -17.82
C VAL A 145 3.85 -6.46 -16.84
N ASN A 146 4.98 -7.15 -17.03
CA ASN A 146 6.24 -6.81 -16.38
C ASN A 146 7.35 -7.08 -17.38
N VAL A 147 8.04 -6.03 -17.81
CA VAL A 147 9.15 -6.15 -18.79
C VAL A 147 10.35 -6.87 -18.16
N ASP A 148 10.54 -6.74 -16.86
CA ASP A 148 11.50 -7.44 -16.02
C ASP A 148 12.95 -7.50 -16.55
N ARG A 149 13.40 -6.42 -17.17
CA ARG A 149 14.78 -6.16 -17.56
C ARG A 149 15.08 -4.67 -17.43
N ASP A 150 16.35 -4.32 -17.41
CA ASP A 150 16.77 -2.92 -17.49
C ASP A 150 16.37 -2.37 -18.86
N LEU A 151 15.37 -1.50 -18.88
CA LEU A 151 14.73 -1.01 -20.10
C LEU A 151 15.12 0.43 -20.43
N CYS A 152 15.16 1.30 -19.42
CA CYS A 152 15.39 2.71 -19.62
C CYS A 152 16.13 3.34 -18.44
N ILE A 153 16.58 4.58 -18.64
CA ILE A 153 17.25 5.38 -17.62
C ILE A 153 16.81 6.84 -17.78
N ILE A 154 16.72 7.56 -16.67
CA ILE A 154 16.60 9.03 -16.67
C ILE A 154 18.00 9.59 -16.45
N PRO A 155 18.69 10.09 -17.49
CA PRO A 155 20.07 10.54 -17.34
C PRO A 155 20.14 11.95 -16.74
N ASN A 156 21.02 12.18 -15.78
CA ASN A 156 21.35 13.51 -15.31
C ASN A 156 22.06 14.33 -16.39
N LEU A 157 21.86 15.65 -16.36
CA LEU A 157 22.70 16.54 -17.12
C LEU A 157 24.06 16.65 -16.43
N ALA A 158 25.14 16.45 -17.20
CA ALA A 158 26.51 16.48 -16.68
C ALA A 158 26.81 17.78 -15.94
N ILE A 159 27.56 17.69 -14.84
CA ILE A 159 27.91 18.84 -14.00
C ILE A 159 28.58 19.98 -14.78
N HIS A 160 29.29 19.66 -15.85
CA HIS A 160 29.93 20.69 -16.70
C HIS A 160 28.92 21.55 -17.47
N MET A 161 27.71 21.04 -17.72
CA MET A 161 26.63 21.74 -18.40
C MET A 161 25.58 22.27 -17.41
N ASN A 162 25.67 21.87 -16.13
CA ASN A 162 24.78 22.32 -15.06
C ASN A 162 25.58 22.55 -13.77
N ARG A 163 26.33 23.63 -13.71
CA ARG A 163 27.22 23.93 -12.57
C ARG A 163 26.49 24.26 -11.28
N GLU A 164 25.20 24.55 -11.35
CA GLU A 164 24.34 24.85 -10.22
C GLU A 164 23.60 23.61 -9.67
N ALA A 165 23.85 22.42 -10.21
CA ALA A 165 23.17 21.19 -9.84
C ALA A 165 23.16 20.90 -8.32
N ASN A 166 24.19 21.33 -7.59
CA ASN A 166 24.34 21.12 -6.15
C ASN A 166 23.90 22.31 -5.29
N THR A 167 23.31 23.36 -5.87
CA THR A 167 22.95 24.60 -5.16
C THR A 167 21.42 24.76 -4.95
N GLY A 168 20.64 23.69 -5.26
CA GLY A 168 19.19 23.67 -5.14
C GLY A 168 18.51 23.74 -6.51
N LEU A 169 18.27 22.58 -7.12
CA LEU A 169 17.65 22.45 -8.43
C LEU A 169 16.15 22.08 -8.27
N ASN A 170 15.29 22.84 -8.96
CA ASN A 170 13.89 22.46 -9.16
C ASN A 170 13.76 21.68 -10.46
N TYR A 171 13.49 20.38 -10.36
CA TYR A 171 13.29 19.53 -11.53
C TYR A 171 11.93 19.79 -12.19
N ASN A 172 11.94 19.89 -13.51
CA ASN A 172 10.73 19.95 -14.33
C ASN A 172 10.40 18.55 -14.87
N ALA A 173 9.27 17.99 -14.44
CA ALA A 173 8.91 16.62 -14.79
C ALA A 173 8.79 16.38 -16.30
N GLN A 174 8.34 17.40 -17.08
CA GLN A 174 8.18 17.28 -18.53
C GLN A 174 9.51 17.39 -19.30
N LYS A 175 10.55 17.91 -18.67
CA LYS A 175 11.85 18.15 -19.31
C LYS A 175 12.96 17.25 -18.76
N ASP A 176 13.04 17.20 -17.42
CA ASP A 176 14.20 16.58 -16.77
C ASP A 176 13.96 15.09 -16.48
N MET A 177 12.69 14.65 -16.37
CA MET A 177 12.33 13.30 -15.91
C MET A 177 11.88 12.38 -17.05
N ILE A 178 12.29 12.65 -18.28
CA ILE A 178 11.91 11.85 -19.46
C ILE A 178 12.93 10.75 -19.69
N PRO A 179 12.56 9.46 -19.57
CA PRO A 179 13.51 8.36 -19.71
C PRO A 179 14.01 8.16 -21.13
N LEU A 180 15.28 7.87 -21.27
CA LEU A 180 15.91 7.39 -22.50
C LEU A 180 15.67 5.88 -22.62
N ILE A 181 15.11 5.44 -23.76
CA ILE A 181 14.79 4.03 -24.01
C ILE A 181 15.64 3.40 -25.12
N GLY A 182 16.18 4.20 -26.05
CA GLY A 182 17.02 3.67 -27.11
C GLY A 182 17.45 4.70 -28.15
N GLU A 183 18.11 4.21 -29.18
CA GLU A 183 18.48 4.99 -30.39
C GLU A 183 17.30 5.00 -31.38
N THR A 184 17.43 5.74 -32.47
CA THR A 184 16.37 5.96 -33.47
C THR A 184 15.81 4.65 -34.07
N GLU A 185 16.65 3.64 -34.20
CA GLU A 185 16.25 2.30 -34.68
C GLU A 185 15.26 1.61 -33.73
N SER A 186 15.21 2.03 -32.47
CA SER A 186 14.27 1.53 -31.47
C SER A 186 12.87 2.17 -31.58
N LYS A 187 12.66 3.12 -32.48
CA LYS A 187 11.35 3.75 -32.68
C LYS A 187 10.29 2.73 -33.06
N GLY A 188 9.16 2.74 -32.34
CA GLY A 188 8.04 1.81 -32.52
C GLY A 188 8.22 0.45 -31.88
N LEU A 189 9.35 0.22 -31.15
CA LEU A 189 9.60 -1.03 -30.45
C LEU A 189 8.90 -1.11 -29.08
N PHE A 190 8.56 0.02 -28.45
CA PHE A 190 7.97 0.00 -27.11
C PHE A 190 6.67 -0.82 -27.07
N ASP A 191 5.77 -0.62 -28.03
CA ASP A 191 4.54 -1.40 -28.09
C ASP A 191 4.80 -2.90 -28.29
N SER A 192 5.83 -3.26 -29.05
CA SER A 192 6.22 -4.68 -29.23
C SER A 192 6.79 -5.27 -27.94
N ILE A 193 7.59 -4.50 -27.20
CA ILE A 193 8.11 -4.90 -25.88
C ILE A 193 6.95 -5.17 -24.90
N ILE A 194 5.91 -4.32 -24.92
CA ILE A 194 4.73 -4.50 -24.07
C ILE A 194 3.92 -5.73 -24.51
N ALA A 195 3.76 -5.92 -25.81
CA ALA A 195 3.06 -7.10 -26.36
C ALA A 195 3.79 -8.40 -26.01
N ASP A 196 5.12 -8.43 -26.12
CA ASP A 196 5.95 -9.57 -25.73
C ASP A 196 5.79 -9.87 -24.22
N ALA A 197 5.80 -8.84 -23.37
CA ALA A 197 5.59 -8.97 -21.92
C ALA A 197 4.16 -9.42 -21.58
N ALA A 198 3.17 -9.06 -22.39
CA ALA A 198 1.78 -9.51 -22.32
C ALA A 198 1.55 -10.88 -22.99
N GLN A 199 2.57 -11.49 -23.61
CA GLN A 199 2.52 -12.74 -24.35
C GLN A 199 1.47 -12.74 -25.47
N THR A 200 1.39 -11.65 -26.24
CA THR A 200 0.40 -11.43 -27.31
C THR A 200 0.99 -10.68 -28.50
N ASP A 201 0.23 -10.59 -29.59
CA ASP A 201 0.59 -9.78 -30.74
C ASP A 201 0.35 -8.27 -30.45
N LYS A 202 1.19 -7.40 -31.03
CA LYS A 202 1.12 -5.95 -30.83
C LYS A 202 -0.27 -5.38 -31.16
N GLU A 203 -0.91 -5.84 -32.23
CA GLU A 203 -2.23 -5.39 -32.68
C GLU A 203 -3.36 -5.83 -31.74
N SER A 204 -3.10 -6.77 -30.85
CA SER A 204 -4.03 -7.25 -29.84
C SER A 204 -4.03 -6.38 -28.59
N VAL A 205 -2.98 -5.61 -28.32
CA VAL A 205 -2.92 -4.66 -27.19
C VAL A 205 -3.76 -3.43 -27.55
N ILE A 206 -4.85 -3.20 -26.82
CA ILE A 206 -5.81 -2.11 -27.11
C ILE A 206 -5.54 -0.87 -26.25
N SER A 207 -5.11 -1.06 -25.00
CA SER A 207 -4.81 0.01 -24.03
C SER A 207 -3.95 -0.56 -22.92
N SER A 208 -3.32 0.30 -22.12
CA SER A 208 -2.51 -0.14 -20.99
C SER A 208 -2.47 0.89 -19.87
N ASP A 209 -2.26 0.40 -18.65
CA ASP A 209 -1.88 1.19 -17.48
C ASP A 209 -0.47 0.76 -17.08
N LEU A 210 0.54 1.52 -17.48
CA LEU A 210 1.95 1.18 -17.31
C LEU A 210 2.67 2.23 -16.48
N PHE A 211 3.56 1.75 -15.61
CA PHE A 211 4.33 2.58 -14.68
C PHE A 211 5.82 2.22 -14.74
N LEU A 212 6.68 3.21 -14.58
CA LEU A 212 8.10 2.96 -14.34
C LEU A 212 8.29 2.39 -12.94
N TYR A 213 9.29 1.54 -12.78
CA TYR A 213 9.72 1.10 -11.46
C TYR A 213 11.23 0.96 -11.37
N ASN A 214 11.76 1.19 -10.17
CA ASN A 214 13.15 0.93 -9.83
C ASN A 214 13.39 -0.57 -9.67
N ARG A 215 14.37 -1.09 -10.40
CA ARG A 215 14.73 -2.52 -10.38
C ARG A 215 15.72 -2.91 -9.29
N GLN A 216 16.21 -1.95 -8.52
CA GLN A 216 17.13 -2.24 -7.43
C GLN A 216 16.46 -3.13 -6.39
N ALA A 217 17.04 -4.29 -6.15
CA ALA A 217 16.55 -5.23 -5.14
C ALA A 217 16.61 -4.63 -3.73
N GLY A 218 15.74 -5.13 -2.85
CA GLY A 218 15.81 -4.80 -1.43
C GLY A 218 17.10 -5.30 -0.79
N THR A 219 17.57 -4.61 0.25
CA THR A 219 18.80 -4.97 0.96
C THR A 219 18.66 -4.77 2.47
N ILE A 220 19.32 -5.63 3.23
CA ILE A 220 19.56 -5.48 4.66
C ILE A 220 20.95 -4.88 4.83
N TRP A 221 21.08 -3.85 5.66
CA TRP A 221 22.33 -3.14 5.87
C TRP A 221 22.40 -2.48 7.25
N GLY A 222 23.52 -1.84 7.54
CA GLY A 222 23.86 -1.25 8.84
C GLY A 222 25.05 -1.95 9.45
N ALA A 223 25.58 -1.41 10.55
CA ALA A 223 26.73 -1.99 11.23
C ALA A 223 26.41 -3.36 11.87
N ASP A 224 25.13 -3.57 12.18
CA ASP A 224 24.58 -4.79 12.80
C ASP A 224 23.29 -5.26 12.09
N ASN A 225 23.15 -4.96 10.79
CA ASN A 225 21.98 -5.28 9.96
C ASN A 225 20.65 -4.70 10.47
N GLU A 226 20.68 -3.51 11.04
CA GLU A 226 19.52 -2.88 11.70
C GLU A 226 18.47 -2.33 10.72
N PHE A 227 18.85 -2.15 9.46
CA PHE A 227 18.02 -1.45 8.48
C PHE A 227 17.74 -2.29 7.24
N ILE A 228 16.59 -2.02 6.64
CA ILE A 228 16.25 -2.47 5.30
C ILE A 228 16.11 -1.25 4.37
N SER A 229 16.46 -1.44 3.10
CA SER A 229 16.11 -0.47 2.05
C SER A 229 15.52 -1.21 0.86
N ALA A 230 14.40 -0.72 0.38
CA ALA A 230 13.70 -1.29 -0.76
C ALA A 230 12.85 -0.21 -1.46
N PRO A 231 12.46 -0.41 -2.73
CA PRO A 231 11.43 0.42 -3.35
C PRO A 231 10.07 0.11 -2.74
N ARG A 232 9.15 1.09 -2.75
CA ARG A 232 7.73 0.90 -2.39
C ARG A 232 7.50 0.35 -0.97
N LEU A 233 8.36 0.70 0.01
CA LEU A 233 8.06 0.42 1.42
C LEU A 233 6.77 1.13 1.82
N ASP A 234 6.57 2.34 1.37
CA ASP A 234 5.32 3.08 1.39
C ASP A 234 4.46 2.67 0.17
N ASP A 235 3.34 1.95 0.37
CA ASP A 235 2.86 1.41 1.65
C ASP A 235 2.76 -0.13 1.59
N VAL A 236 3.49 -0.76 0.63
CA VAL A 236 3.46 -2.22 0.47
C VAL A 236 3.93 -2.93 1.75
N MET A 237 4.77 -2.29 2.57
CA MET A 237 5.22 -2.83 3.85
C MET A 237 4.06 -2.97 4.85
N CYS A 238 3.19 -1.94 5.00
CA CYS A 238 1.99 -2.04 5.85
C CYS A 238 0.96 -2.98 5.22
N ALA A 239 0.73 -2.90 3.91
CA ALA A 239 -0.21 -3.77 3.21
C ALA A 239 0.15 -5.26 3.37
N TYR A 240 1.45 -5.60 3.20
CA TYR A 240 1.99 -6.95 3.43
C TYR A 240 1.77 -7.38 4.89
N SER A 241 2.07 -6.51 5.84
CA SER A 241 1.93 -6.81 7.27
C SER A 241 0.47 -7.07 7.67
N CYS A 242 -0.46 -6.22 7.22
CA CYS A 242 -1.88 -6.37 7.51
C CYS A 242 -2.48 -7.63 6.88
N MET A 243 -2.08 -7.95 5.64
CA MET A 243 -2.59 -9.14 4.95
C MET A 243 -2.06 -10.43 5.60
N ASN A 244 -0.77 -10.50 5.92
CA ASN A 244 -0.20 -11.67 6.61
C ASN A 244 -0.78 -11.83 8.02
N ALA A 245 -1.00 -10.73 8.75
CA ALA A 245 -1.66 -10.79 10.05
C ALA A 245 -3.08 -11.38 9.96
N LEU A 246 -3.86 -11.05 8.92
CA LEU A 246 -5.18 -11.67 8.70
C LEU A 246 -5.05 -13.16 8.39
N ILE A 247 -4.09 -13.55 7.55
CA ILE A 247 -3.85 -14.95 7.16
C ILE A 247 -3.45 -15.78 8.39
N ASP A 248 -2.56 -15.25 9.23
CA ASP A 248 -1.97 -15.92 10.39
C ASP A 248 -2.81 -15.86 11.65
N SER A 249 -3.86 -14.99 11.67
CA SER A 249 -4.72 -14.86 12.85
C SER A 249 -5.64 -16.09 13.00
N ASP A 250 -5.87 -16.48 14.24
CA ASP A 250 -6.73 -17.60 14.58
C ASP A 250 -8.22 -17.20 14.70
N GLU A 251 -9.07 -18.13 15.15
CA GLU A 251 -10.50 -17.95 15.31
C GLU A 251 -10.90 -17.62 16.76
N SER A 252 -9.99 -17.07 17.57
CA SER A 252 -10.29 -16.74 18.98
C SER A 252 -11.36 -15.65 19.11
N ASN A 253 -11.34 -14.65 18.24
CA ASN A 253 -12.37 -13.61 18.19
C ASN A 253 -13.61 -14.10 17.43
N GLN A 254 -14.68 -14.46 18.16
CA GLN A 254 -15.95 -14.91 17.61
C GLN A 254 -17.00 -13.79 17.46
N GLU A 255 -16.67 -12.55 17.87
CA GLU A 255 -17.60 -11.43 17.88
C GLU A 255 -17.52 -10.57 16.63
N SER A 256 -16.41 -10.65 15.90
CA SER A 256 -16.08 -9.72 14.83
C SER A 256 -15.79 -10.43 13.50
N VAL A 257 -16.13 -9.77 12.39
CA VAL A 257 -15.57 -10.13 11.09
C VAL A 257 -14.21 -9.46 10.97
N ALA A 258 -13.14 -10.25 10.80
CA ALA A 258 -11.80 -9.74 10.55
C ALA A 258 -11.66 -9.36 9.06
N VAL A 259 -11.23 -8.13 8.76
CA VAL A 259 -11.18 -7.58 7.40
C VAL A 259 -9.81 -6.92 7.15
N CYS A 260 -9.13 -7.30 6.07
CA CYS A 260 -7.99 -6.57 5.54
C CYS A 260 -8.38 -5.90 4.21
N ALA A 261 -8.25 -4.57 4.13
CA ALA A 261 -8.58 -3.80 2.94
C ALA A 261 -7.32 -3.10 2.40
N VAL A 262 -6.94 -3.39 1.16
CA VAL A 262 -5.80 -2.73 0.49
C VAL A 262 -6.34 -1.96 -0.70
N PHE A 263 -6.27 -0.62 -0.63
CA PHE A 263 -6.79 0.29 -1.63
C PHE A 263 -5.72 0.71 -2.63
N ASP A 264 -6.15 1.19 -3.80
CA ASP A 264 -5.30 1.81 -4.81
C ASP A 264 -5.54 3.33 -4.85
N ASN A 265 -4.63 4.05 -5.48
CA ASN A 265 -4.71 5.50 -5.73
C ASN A 265 -4.70 6.37 -4.46
N GLU A 266 -4.15 5.89 -3.36
CA GLU A 266 -3.95 6.73 -2.16
C GLU A 266 -3.07 7.93 -2.50
N GLU A 267 -1.98 7.72 -3.20
CA GLU A 267 -0.94 8.68 -3.58
C GLU A 267 -1.43 9.82 -4.50
N VAL A 268 -2.64 9.68 -5.02
CA VAL A 268 -3.30 10.67 -5.87
C VAL A 268 -4.68 11.08 -5.34
N GLY A 269 -4.94 10.82 -4.05
CA GLY A 269 -6.10 11.32 -3.32
C GLY A 269 -7.32 10.41 -3.27
N SER A 270 -7.17 9.10 -3.54
CA SER A 270 -8.20 8.05 -3.33
C SER A 270 -9.52 8.19 -4.10
N SER A 271 -9.74 9.25 -4.90
CA SER A 271 -11.04 9.57 -5.51
C SER A 271 -11.29 8.79 -6.81
N THR A 272 -11.19 7.45 -6.74
CA THR A 272 -11.45 6.51 -7.85
C THR A 272 -12.35 5.38 -7.36
N LYS A 273 -12.89 4.56 -8.28
CA LYS A 273 -13.75 3.41 -7.91
C LYS A 273 -13.04 2.36 -7.05
N GLN A 274 -11.71 2.32 -7.06
CA GLN A 274 -10.85 1.39 -6.31
C GLN A 274 -10.11 2.05 -5.14
N GLY A 275 -10.22 3.36 -4.97
CA GLY A 275 -9.62 4.10 -3.86
C GLY A 275 -10.45 4.06 -2.58
N ALA A 276 -9.89 4.56 -1.48
CA ALA A 276 -10.57 4.63 -0.19
C ALA A 276 -11.77 5.58 -0.18
N ASP A 277 -11.84 6.55 -1.10
CA ASP A 277 -12.98 7.46 -1.32
C ASP A 277 -14.12 6.83 -2.16
N SER A 278 -14.07 5.52 -2.40
CA SER A 278 -15.11 4.77 -3.10
C SER A 278 -16.09 4.06 -2.16
N THR A 279 -17.12 3.45 -2.74
CA THR A 279 -18.03 2.58 -1.98
C THR A 279 -17.49 1.17 -1.76
N PHE A 280 -16.23 0.87 -2.14
CA PHE A 280 -15.72 -0.50 -2.12
C PHE A 280 -15.83 -1.14 -0.74
N LEU A 281 -15.34 -0.47 0.30
CA LEU A 281 -15.43 -0.96 1.67
C LEU A 281 -16.88 -1.12 2.11
N SER A 282 -17.70 -0.07 1.98
CA SER A 282 -19.11 -0.09 2.41
C SER A 282 -19.93 -1.15 1.67
N ASP A 283 -19.70 -1.34 0.36
CA ASP A 283 -20.38 -2.38 -0.44
C ASP A 283 -20.05 -3.77 0.10
N VAL A 284 -18.77 -4.04 0.40
CA VAL A 284 -18.32 -5.35 0.94
C VAL A 284 -18.92 -5.60 2.31
N LEU A 285 -18.82 -4.64 3.25
CA LEU A 285 -19.36 -4.80 4.61
C LEU A 285 -20.88 -4.97 4.61
N MET A 286 -21.61 -4.22 3.79
CA MET A 286 -23.06 -4.35 3.64
C MET A 286 -23.44 -5.73 3.10
N ARG A 287 -22.69 -6.28 2.13
CA ARG A 287 -22.93 -7.60 1.57
C ARG A 287 -22.62 -8.71 2.57
N ILE A 288 -21.59 -8.55 3.39
CA ILE A 288 -21.29 -9.47 4.51
C ILE A 288 -22.48 -9.49 5.49
N ALA A 289 -22.98 -8.33 5.91
CA ALA A 289 -24.15 -8.22 6.78
C ALA A 289 -25.38 -8.91 6.18
N ALA A 290 -25.69 -8.64 4.92
CA ALA A 290 -26.83 -9.23 4.22
C ALA A 290 -26.72 -10.76 4.10
N CYS A 291 -25.52 -11.31 3.84
CA CYS A 291 -25.29 -12.76 3.81
C CYS A 291 -25.46 -13.41 5.18
N ALA A 292 -25.17 -12.69 6.26
CA ALA A 292 -25.40 -13.13 7.65
C ALA A 292 -26.86 -12.92 8.11
N GLY A 293 -27.77 -12.54 7.22
CA GLY A 293 -29.19 -12.33 7.55
C GLY A 293 -29.48 -11.05 8.33
N LYS A 294 -28.52 -10.11 8.40
CA LYS A 294 -28.67 -8.82 9.07
C LYS A 294 -29.40 -7.83 8.17
N ASP A 295 -30.30 -7.05 8.77
CA ASP A 295 -30.96 -5.94 8.08
C ASP A 295 -30.11 -4.66 8.07
N ASN A 296 -30.66 -3.58 7.54
CA ASN A 296 -29.95 -2.30 7.45
C ASN A 296 -29.66 -1.68 8.82
N GLU A 297 -30.55 -1.86 9.80
CA GLU A 297 -30.34 -1.38 11.19
C GLU A 297 -29.20 -2.15 11.84
N ASP A 298 -29.17 -3.47 11.69
CA ASP A 298 -28.07 -4.32 12.17
C ASP A 298 -26.73 -3.96 11.54
N TYR A 299 -26.72 -3.65 10.23
CA TYR A 299 -25.51 -3.17 9.53
C TYR A 299 -24.99 -1.87 10.12
N ILE A 300 -25.87 -0.87 10.31
CA ILE A 300 -25.48 0.43 10.90
C ILE A 300 -24.95 0.24 12.32
N ARG A 301 -25.60 -0.61 13.14
CA ARG A 301 -25.13 -0.93 14.49
C ARG A 301 -23.77 -1.63 14.48
N ALA A 302 -23.57 -2.57 13.56
CA ALA A 302 -22.28 -3.23 13.41
C ALA A 302 -21.17 -2.24 13.04
N CYS A 303 -21.41 -1.34 12.08
CA CYS A 303 -20.44 -0.27 11.73
C CYS A 303 -20.14 0.63 12.94
N ALA A 304 -21.15 1.03 13.71
CA ALA A 304 -20.96 1.88 14.89
C ALA A 304 -20.14 1.20 16.01
N GLY A 305 -20.18 -0.12 16.09
CA GLY A 305 -19.38 -0.94 17.01
C GLY A 305 -18.01 -1.35 16.46
N SER A 306 -17.70 -1.00 15.22
CA SER A 306 -16.50 -1.43 14.50
C SER A 306 -15.25 -0.60 14.87
N PHE A 307 -14.09 -1.16 14.54
CA PHE A 307 -12.81 -0.50 14.70
C PHE A 307 -11.91 -0.68 13.47
N MET A 308 -11.23 0.37 13.04
CA MET A 308 -10.32 0.34 11.90
C MET A 308 -8.90 0.79 12.31
N LEU A 309 -7.92 0.03 11.87
CA LEU A 309 -6.51 0.42 11.78
C LEU A 309 -6.29 0.99 10.38
N SER A 310 -5.95 2.25 10.26
CA SER A 310 -5.48 2.88 9.02
C SER A 310 -3.96 2.82 9.05
N ALA A 311 -3.40 1.82 8.37
CA ALA A 311 -1.97 1.54 8.34
C ALA A 311 -1.36 2.16 7.10
N ASP A 312 -0.39 3.05 7.31
CA ASP A 312 0.34 3.79 6.28
C ASP A 312 1.64 4.28 6.91
N ASN A 313 2.76 4.13 6.25
CA ASN A 313 4.08 4.39 6.83
C ASN A 313 4.21 5.82 7.40
N ALA A 314 5.12 6.01 8.35
CA ALA A 314 5.30 7.25 9.09
C ALA A 314 6.72 7.80 8.91
N HIS A 315 6.89 9.12 9.01
CA HIS A 315 8.21 9.73 8.94
C HIS A 315 9.04 9.44 10.19
N ALA A 316 10.19 8.78 10.05
CA ALA A 316 11.19 8.71 11.09
C ALA A 316 11.90 10.07 11.25
N VAL A 317 12.44 10.32 12.46
CA VAL A 317 13.34 11.46 12.66
C VAL A 317 14.58 11.31 11.78
N HIS A 318 14.77 12.26 10.86
CA HIS A 318 15.91 12.24 9.96
C HIS A 318 17.20 12.62 10.70
N PRO A 319 18.26 11.80 10.65
CA PRO A 319 19.47 12.04 11.45
C PRO A 319 20.17 13.37 11.18
N ASN A 320 20.10 13.87 9.92
CA ASN A 320 20.73 15.13 9.51
C ASN A 320 19.79 16.34 9.58
N TYR A 321 18.48 16.14 9.84
CA TYR A 321 17.45 17.21 9.83
C TYR A 321 16.50 17.03 11.02
N GLN A 322 17.06 16.84 12.21
CA GLN A 322 16.28 16.58 13.42
C GLN A 322 15.30 17.70 13.77
N GLU A 323 15.60 18.93 13.36
CA GLU A 323 14.73 20.11 13.54
C GLU A 323 13.46 20.08 12.68
N LYS A 324 13.35 19.16 11.72
CA LYS A 324 12.15 18.96 10.91
C LYS A 324 11.07 18.14 11.64
N ALA A 325 11.45 17.38 12.67
CA ALA A 325 10.53 16.65 13.51
C ALA A 325 9.98 17.53 14.65
N ASP A 326 8.82 17.12 15.19
CA ASP A 326 8.29 17.67 16.44
C ASP A 326 9.30 17.49 17.59
N PRO A 327 9.38 18.40 18.57
CA PRO A 327 10.38 18.28 19.64
C PRO A 327 10.18 17.09 20.58
N THR A 328 8.97 16.51 20.68
CA THR A 328 8.64 15.45 21.65
C THR A 328 8.01 14.20 21.02
N ASN A 329 7.30 14.32 19.90
CA ASN A 329 6.66 13.21 19.16
C ASN A 329 7.58 12.78 18.00
N ARG A 330 8.57 11.93 18.34
CA ARG A 330 9.78 11.70 17.54
C ARG A 330 9.98 10.20 17.24
N PRO A 331 9.31 9.62 16.25
CA PRO A 331 9.46 8.20 15.95
C PRO A 331 10.81 7.87 15.31
N HIS A 332 11.29 6.69 15.60
CA HIS A 332 12.54 6.13 15.09
C HIS A 332 12.30 4.70 14.57
N MET A 333 13.07 4.29 13.59
CA MET A 333 13.09 2.92 13.07
C MET A 333 13.46 1.93 14.17
N ASN A 334 12.92 0.71 14.14
CA ASN A 334 13.13 -0.38 15.13
C ASN A 334 12.63 -0.05 16.55
N LYS A 335 11.71 0.88 16.69
CA LYS A 335 11.16 1.24 18.01
C LYS A 335 9.65 0.99 18.12
N GLY A 336 9.11 0.19 17.21
CA GLY A 336 7.72 -0.22 17.22
C GLY A 336 6.80 0.67 16.38
N ILE A 337 5.50 0.44 16.55
CA ILE A 337 4.48 1.05 15.71
C ILE A 337 4.28 2.51 16.09
N VAL A 338 4.18 3.35 15.07
CA VAL A 338 3.92 4.78 15.20
C VAL A 338 2.41 5.02 15.20
N ILE A 339 1.88 5.65 16.24
CA ILE A 339 0.50 6.16 16.28
C ILE A 339 0.54 7.63 15.86
N LYS A 340 -0.20 7.97 14.79
CA LYS A 340 -0.17 9.28 14.15
C LYS A 340 -1.30 10.17 14.68
N TYR A 341 -0.99 11.40 15.10
CA TYR A 341 -1.97 12.39 15.60
C TYR A 341 -1.93 13.67 14.75
N ASN A 342 -3.10 14.22 14.47
CA ASN A 342 -3.21 15.49 13.76
C ASN A 342 -4.43 16.30 14.21
N ALA A 343 -4.21 17.52 14.70
CA ALA A 343 -5.30 18.39 15.18
C ALA A 343 -6.28 18.81 14.05
N ASN A 344 -5.85 18.80 12.78
CA ASN A 344 -6.68 19.07 11.62
C ASN A 344 -7.41 17.83 11.10
N GLN A 345 -7.36 16.71 11.84
CA GLN A 345 -8.01 15.43 11.49
C GLN A 345 -7.61 14.89 10.11
N LYS A 346 -6.36 15.13 9.72
CA LYS A 346 -5.74 14.45 8.57
C LYS A 346 -5.35 13.01 8.90
N TYR A 347 -5.19 12.74 10.19
CA TYR A 347 -5.19 11.43 10.82
C TYR A 347 -6.39 11.36 11.75
N THR A 348 -7.12 10.26 11.74
CA THR A 348 -8.38 10.08 12.48
C THR A 348 -8.20 9.77 13.96
N THR A 349 -6.97 9.51 14.38
CA THR A 349 -6.65 9.11 15.75
C THR A 349 -7.18 10.10 16.77
N ASP A 350 -7.91 9.59 17.75
CA ASP A 350 -8.35 10.28 18.95
C ASP A 350 -7.88 9.54 20.23
N ALA A 351 -8.27 10.04 21.39
CA ALA A 351 -7.86 9.44 22.66
C ALA A 351 -8.41 8.02 22.87
N VAL A 352 -9.61 7.73 22.34
CA VAL A 352 -10.27 6.43 22.46
C VAL A 352 -9.55 5.40 21.58
N SER A 353 -9.44 5.70 20.30
CA SER A 353 -8.84 4.79 19.33
C SER A 353 -7.35 4.52 19.66
N ALA A 354 -6.62 5.56 20.07
CA ALA A 354 -5.24 5.39 20.53
C ALA A 354 -5.11 4.51 21.77
N ALA A 355 -6.00 4.68 22.77
CA ALA A 355 -5.95 3.87 24.01
C ALA A 355 -6.23 2.39 23.71
N ILE A 356 -7.22 2.08 22.88
CA ILE A 356 -7.54 0.72 22.46
C ILE A 356 -6.34 0.08 21.75
N PHE A 357 -5.75 0.76 20.77
CA PHE A 357 -4.63 0.20 20.02
C PHE A 357 -3.36 0.03 20.87
N LYS A 358 -3.09 0.95 21.80
CA LYS A 358 -1.98 0.79 22.77
C LYS A 358 -2.14 -0.45 23.65
N GLU A 359 -3.37 -0.75 24.05
CA GLU A 359 -3.66 -1.97 24.82
C GLU A 359 -3.45 -3.24 23.95
N ILE A 360 -3.88 -3.22 22.69
CA ILE A 360 -3.59 -4.31 21.73
C ILE A 360 -2.09 -4.51 21.56
N CYS A 361 -1.32 -3.46 21.35
CA CYS A 361 0.14 -3.54 21.25
C CYS A 361 0.78 -4.08 22.54
N THR A 362 0.25 -3.70 23.71
CA THR A 362 0.72 -4.21 25.01
C THR A 362 0.52 -5.72 25.11
N ARG A 363 -0.63 -6.24 24.70
CA ARG A 363 -0.93 -7.68 24.66
C ARG A 363 -0.01 -8.41 23.68
N ALA A 364 0.21 -7.82 22.50
CA ALA A 364 1.12 -8.37 21.49
C ALA A 364 2.60 -8.30 21.88
N GLY A 365 2.96 -7.59 22.96
CA GLY A 365 4.35 -7.33 23.34
C GLY A 365 5.09 -6.43 22.34
N VAL A 366 4.37 -5.54 21.65
CA VAL A 366 4.90 -4.64 20.64
C VAL A 366 5.01 -3.22 21.19
N PRO A 367 6.17 -2.54 21.08
CA PRO A 367 6.30 -1.15 21.49
C PRO A 367 5.56 -0.20 20.57
N THR A 368 5.15 0.96 21.10
CA THR A 368 4.49 2.04 20.35
C THR A 368 5.25 3.34 20.48
N GLN A 369 5.12 4.19 19.47
CA GLN A 369 5.67 5.54 19.42
C GLN A 369 4.58 6.52 18.99
N GLU A 370 4.71 7.79 19.32
CA GLU A 370 3.81 8.83 18.88
C GLU A 370 4.43 9.70 17.80
N PHE A 371 3.62 10.08 16.81
CA PHE A 371 3.96 11.05 15.77
C PHE A 371 2.96 12.20 15.77
N ALA A 372 3.48 13.40 15.71
CA ALA A 372 2.76 14.61 15.33
C ALA A 372 3.64 15.46 14.43
N ASN A 373 3.04 16.18 13.49
CA ASN A 373 3.78 17.15 12.69
C ASN A 373 4.25 18.32 13.56
N ARG A 374 5.36 18.95 13.20
CA ARG A 374 5.69 20.27 13.72
C ARG A 374 4.51 21.22 13.48
N SER A 375 4.21 22.08 14.44
CA SER A 375 3.04 22.99 14.36
C SER A 375 3.08 23.97 13.17
N ASP A 376 4.23 24.19 12.57
CA ASP A 376 4.48 25.06 11.40
C ASP A 376 4.59 24.29 10.08
N ILE A 377 4.46 22.97 10.09
CA ILE A 377 4.53 22.11 8.90
C ILE A 377 3.18 21.41 8.70
N PRO A 378 2.50 21.60 7.55
CA PRO A 378 1.29 20.86 7.27
C PRO A 378 1.59 19.36 7.13
N GLY A 379 0.73 18.54 7.71
CA GLY A 379 0.80 17.08 7.54
C GLY A 379 0.20 16.64 6.21
N GLY A 380 0.58 15.42 5.79
CA GLY A 380 -0.14 14.65 4.77
C GLY A 380 -1.52 14.21 5.28
N SER A 381 -2.23 13.48 4.45
CA SER A 381 -3.47 12.76 4.78
C SER A 381 -3.23 11.28 4.57
N THR A 382 -4.08 10.43 5.12
CA THR A 382 -4.06 8.98 4.95
C THR A 382 -5.41 8.49 4.44
N LEU A 383 -5.49 7.21 4.09
CA LEU A 383 -6.75 6.60 3.67
C LEU A 383 -7.82 6.58 4.79
N GLY A 384 -7.44 6.62 6.08
CA GLY A 384 -8.34 6.47 7.22
C GLY A 384 -9.40 7.55 7.31
N ASN A 385 -9.00 8.82 7.23
CA ASN A 385 -9.97 9.92 7.28
C ASN A 385 -10.89 9.97 6.05
N ILE A 386 -10.45 9.43 4.91
CA ILE A 386 -11.22 9.35 3.68
C ILE A 386 -12.24 8.19 3.78
N ALA A 387 -11.79 6.98 4.09
CA ALA A 387 -12.66 5.82 4.24
C ALA A 387 -13.74 6.03 5.33
N ASN A 388 -13.39 6.75 6.41
CA ASN A 388 -14.30 7.06 7.51
C ASN A 388 -15.47 7.97 7.11
N CYS A 389 -15.35 8.71 6.00
CA CYS A 389 -16.47 9.46 5.43
C CYS A 389 -17.55 8.55 4.82
N HIS A 390 -17.20 7.33 4.42
CA HIS A 390 -18.11 6.37 3.79
C HIS A 390 -18.60 5.29 4.76
N VAL A 391 -17.74 4.89 5.72
CA VAL A 391 -18.08 3.93 6.78
C VAL A 391 -17.51 4.46 8.08
N SER A 392 -18.32 5.21 8.82
CA SER A 392 -17.90 5.90 10.05
C SER A 392 -17.76 4.93 11.22
N MET A 393 -16.55 4.84 11.78
CA MET A 393 -16.24 3.99 12.93
C MET A 393 -15.02 4.53 13.70
N ASN A 394 -14.76 3.99 14.90
CA ASN A 394 -13.52 4.30 15.60
C ASN A 394 -12.32 3.90 14.75
N THR A 395 -11.40 4.83 14.52
CA THR A 395 -10.25 4.61 13.64
C THR A 395 -8.99 5.17 14.29
N VAL A 396 -7.89 4.42 14.21
CA VAL A 396 -6.56 4.86 14.59
C VAL A 396 -5.64 4.83 13.37
N ASP A 397 -4.92 5.92 13.13
CA ASP A 397 -3.87 5.97 12.12
C ASP A 397 -2.54 5.53 12.69
N ILE A 398 -2.00 4.48 12.10
CA ILE A 398 -0.74 3.85 12.51
C ILE A 398 0.21 3.74 11.34
N GLY A 399 1.48 3.43 11.60
CA GLY A 399 2.44 3.17 10.54
C GLY A 399 3.79 2.73 11.07
N LEU A 400 4.69 2.43 10.15
CA LEU A 400 6.07 2.06 10.43
C LEU A 400 7.01 3.22 10.08
N ALA A 401 7.96 3.49 10.98
CA ALA A 401 8.86 4.62 10.83
C ALA A 401 9.85 4.37 9.69
N GLN A 402 9.90 5.29 8.70
CA GLN A 402 10.81 5.20 7.56
C GLN A 402 11.49 6.52 7.24
N LEU A 403 12.60 6.43 6.52
CA LEU A 403 13.30 7.55 5.90
C LEU A 403 13.13 7.54 4.39
N ALA A 404 13.28 8.70 3.77
CA ALA A 404 13.18 8.89 2.33
C ALA A 404 11.84 8.44 1.72
N MET A 405 10.72 8.59 2.47
CA MET A 405 9.37 8.35 1.97
C MET A 405 9.16 9.01 0.61
N HIS A 406 8.52 8.30 -0.33
CA HIS A 406 8.31 8.72 -1.72
C HIS A 406 9.58 8.80 -2.59
N SER A 407 10.69 8.24 -2.12
CA SER A 407 11.85 7.92 -2.96
C SER A 407 11.61 6.61 -3.72
N PRO A 408 12.17 6.41 -4.92
CA PRO A 408 12.16 5.08 -5.54
C PRO A 408 12.96 4.03 -4.77
N TYR A 409 13.60 4.40 -3.65
CA TYR A 409 14.32 3.49 -2.76
C TYR A 409 14.33 4.07 -1.34
N GLU A 410 13.55 3.50 -0.46
CA GLU A 410 13.22 3.97 0.88
C GLU A 410 13.96 3.16 1.95
N THR A 411 13.93 3.59 3.20
CA THR A 411 14.65 2.91 4.29
C THR A 411 13.76 2.79 5.53
N ALA A 412 13.69 1.58 6.11
CA ALA A 412 12.96 1.28 7.34
C ALA A 412 13.78 0.41 8.31
N GLY A 413 13.24 0.11 9.46
CA GLY A 413 13.86 -0.75 10.46
C GLY A 413 13.61 -2.23 10.17
N ILE A 414 14.59 -3.10 10.47
CA ILE A 414 14.51 -4.55 10.27
C ILE A 414 13.42 -5.22 11.14
N MET A 415 13.08 -4.61 12.30
CA MET A 415 12.15 -5.17 13.27
C MET A 415 10.69 -4.78 12.98
N ASP A 416 10.47 -3.70 12.25
CA ASP A 416 9.20 -3.00 12.24
C ASP A 416 8.09 -3.78 11.51
N THR A 417 8.43 -4.54 10.43
CA THR A 417 7.47 -5.42 9.73
C THR A 417 6.86 -6.46 10.66
N GLU A 418 7.70 -7.16 11.43
CA GLU A 418 7.25 -8.19 12.38
C GLU A 418 6.43 -7.58 13.52
N TYR A 419 6.79 -6.39 14.00
CA TYR A 419 5.99 -5.67 15.00
C TYR A 419 4.58 -5.36 14.46
N MET A 420 4.45 -4.93 13.22
CA MET A 420 3.14 -4.66 12.62
C MET A 420 2.33 -5.95 12.48
N ILE A 421 2.93 -7.03 11.98
CA ILE A 421 2.24 -8.33 11.87
C ILE A 421 1.72 -8.80 13.24
N LYS A 422 2.55 -8.75 14.29
CA LYS A 422 2.14 -9.15 15.64
C LYS A 422 1.00 -8.32 16.20
N ALA A 423 1.08 -7.00 16.07
CA ALA A 423 0.04 -6.12 16.61
C ALA A 423 -1.28 -6.22 15.85
N VAL A 424 -1.24 -6.32 14.51
CA VAL A 424 -2.45 -6.47 13.69
C VAL A 424 -3.05 -7.87 13.86
N LYS A 425 -2.23 -8.90 14.07
CA LYS A 425 -2.71 -10.24 14.43
C LYS A 425 -3.46 -10.22 15.76
N GLU A 426 -2.86 -9.67 16.81
CA GLU A 426 -3.51 -9.50 18.13
C GLU A 426 -4.81 -8.69 18.00
N PHE A 427 -4.82 -7.65 17.15
CA PHE A 427 -6.02 -6.88 16.87
C PHE A 427 -7.14 -7.74 16.29
N PHE A 428 -6.86 -8.66 15.36
CA PHE A 428 -7.87 -9.55 14.81
C PHE A 428 -8.33 -10.64 15.78
N GLU A 429 -7.47 -11.04 16.72
CA GLU A 429 -7.73 -12.10 17.69
C GLU A 429 -8.42 -11.60 18.99
N THR A 430 -8.36 -10.29 19.27
CA THR A 430 -9.01 -9.67 20.44
C THR A 430 -10.38 -9.10 20.06
N ALA A 431 -11.45 -9.52 20.72
CA ALA A 431 -12.75 -8.89 20.52
C ALA A 431 -12.81 -7.50 21.16
N ILE A 432 -13.17 -6.48 20.37
CA ILE A 432 -13.39 -5.10 20.84
C ILE A 432 -14.90 -4.87 20.93
N VAL A 433 -15.42 -4.86 22.16
CA VAL A 433 -16.85 -4.70 22.44
C VAL A 433 -17.13 -3.29 22.93
N THR A 434 -17.95 -2.55 22.17
CA THR A 434 -18.47 -1.23 22.59
C THR A 434 -19.72 -1.38 23.43
N ASN A 435 -19.67 -0.99 24.70
CA ASN A 435 -20.78 -1.10 25.64
C ASN A 435 -21.72 0.10 25.53
N SER A 436 -23.00 -0.08 25.92
CA SER A 436 -24.05 0.94 25.86
C SER A 436 -23.78 2.20 26.70
N ASN A 437 -22.87 2.11 27.68
CA ASN A 437 -22.46 3.23 28.54
C ASN A 437 -21.22 3.98 27.98
N GLY A 438 -20.77 3.65 26.77
CA GLY A 438 -19.62 4.27 26.14
C GLY A 438 -18.26 3.76 26.62
N THR A 439 -18.23 2.64 27.35
CA THR A 439 -16.99 1.93 27.69
C THR A 439 -16.66 0.87 26.64
N PHE A 440 -15.40 0.45 26.62
CA PHE A 440 -14.91 -0.60 25.74
C PHE A 440 -14.37 -1.77 26.56
N THR A 441 -14.66 -2.98 26.12
CA THR A 441 -14.09 -4.22 26.68
C THR A 441 -13.25 -4.88 25.58
N LEU A 442 -12.08 -5.34 25.93
CA LEU A 442 -11.19 -6.12 25.07
C LEU A 442 -11.12 -7.54 25.65
N GLU A 443 -11.63 -8.53 24.90
CA GLU A 443 -11.77 -9.93 25.34
C GLU A 443 -10.93 -10.89 24.50
#